data_bfb614645ab3062b788aa35b85721995
#
_entry.id   bfb614645ab3062b788aa35b85721995
#
_cell.length_a   1.000
_cell.length_b   1.000
_cell.length_c   1.000
_cell.angle_alpha   90.00
_cell.angle_beta   90.00
_cell.angle_gamma   90.00
#
_symmetry.space_group_name_H-M   'P 1'
#
loop_
_entity.id
_entity.type
_entity.pdbx_description
1 polymer ?
#
loop_
_entity_poly.entity_id
_entity_poly.type
_entity_poly.pdbx_seq_one_letter_code
_entity_poly.pdbx_strand_id
1 'polypeptide(L)'
;MKKSTAAPLRFVLLEDDPNDAELIRLQLAKDGIAVEWRHVVAERDFCEALAGAPPDLVLADYTLPGFDGLAALKILLQHSPDIPFIFVSGSLGEERAIEALKSGATDYVLKDRLQRLPTVVMRALMEARERRERRQAEAALEEQRVLLSTLIDSLPEMIYAVDTDNRVKVVNKALLDTLTRRRDQVLGRTLAEISSDENLADIEAQAATTMRTGRPLTDQERAWISADGSIRWFNFTHVPLRDHGTVSGLVCTVQEVTTRRELEQEILEISNREQRRLGSDLHDGLGQELTGLSLLLKGLEVQLSREAPQYTSQITKITDLLAHAIQSTRSLARGLAPVNLERGGLPEALKHLAARCTDMYSLQCTFGNGSPKLPDLEEGAATHLYRIAQEATTNAARYARAKTIAIDLRSTGRKLQLSIADDGIGLSAGLAQRPSGMGLKIMEYRARMLGGTINFEEPNPGTRIVLSAPLHLLRTSKDKLRRAV
;
A
#
# COMPACT_ATOMS: atom_id res chain seq x y z
N MET A 1 0.53 27.76 48.61
CA MET A 1 -0.83 27.37 48.21
C MET A 1 -1.13 28.02 46.86
N LYS A 2 -1.06 27.29 45.76
CA LYS A 2 -1.46 27.80 44.42
C LYS A 2 -3.00 27.81 44.38
N LYS A 3 -3.60 29.00 44.27
CA LYS A 3 -5.02 29.12 43.93
C LYS A 3 -5.24 28.49 42.55
N SER A 4 -5.95 27.39 42.53
CA SER A 4 -6.46 26.82 41.29
C SER A 4 -7.43 27.83 40.67
N THR A 5 -7.11 28.35 39.51
CA THR A 5 -7.97 29.21 38.68
C THR A 5 -8.96 28.32 37.88
N ALA A 6 -9.69 27.44 38.53
CA ALA A 6 -10.83 26.79 37.90
C ALA A 6 -11.93 27.83 37.70
N ALA A 7 -12.59 27.83 36.56
CA ALA A 7 -13.77 28.66 36.34
C ALA A 7 -14.84 28.36 37.43
N PRO A 8 -15.60 29.38 37.86
CA PRO A 8 -16.62 29.16 38.87
C PRO A 8 -17.66 28.20 38.35
N LEU A 9 -18.12 27.30 39.23
CA LEU A 9 -19.21 26.35 38.94
C LEU A 9 -20.51 27.11 38.73
N ARG A 10 -21.32 26.75 37.77
CA ARG A 10 -22.62 27.40 37.52
C ARG A 10 -23.74 26.59 38.13
N PHE A 11 -24.41 27.15 39.11
CA PHE A 11 -25.52 26.49 39.79
C PHE A 11 -26.83 27.24 39.52
N VAL A 12 -27.87 26.47 39.29
CA VAL A 12 -29.23 26.99 39.34
C VAL A 12 -29.79 26.69 40.73
N LEU A 13 -30.31 27.70 41.40
CA LEU A 13 -30.97 27.59 42.67
C LEU A 13 -32.47 27.93 42.52
N LEU A 14 -33.30 26.97 42.77
CA LEU A 14 -34.77 27.07 42.79
C LEU A 14 -35.23 27.20 44.23
N GLU A 15 -35.53 28.40 44.68
CA GLU A 15 -35.87 28.72 46.08
C GLU A 15 -36.68 30.01 46.13
N ASP A 16 -37.79 30.01 46.83
CA ASP A 16 -38.66 31.19 46.96
C ASP A 16 -38.36 32.06 48.20
N ASP A 17 -37.78 31.46 49.26
CA ASP A 17 -37.34 32.22 50.44
C ASP A 17 -35.91 32.79 50.22
N PRO A 18 -35.76 34.14 50.17
CA PRO A 18 -34.44 34.77 50.02
C PRO A 18 -33.46 34.42 51.16
N ASN A 19 -33.93 34.15 52.37
CA ASN A 19 -33.07 33.82 53.50
C ASN A 19 -32.49 32.41 53.34
N ASP A 20 -33.31 31.45 52.92
CA ASP A 20 -32.86 30.10 52.65
C ASP A 20 -31.88 30.07 51.47
N ALA A 21 -32.17 30.82 50.42
CA ALA A 21 -31.22 31.01 49.30
C ALA A 21 -29.88 31.53 49.74
N GLU A 22 -29.86 32.54 50.65
CA GLU A 22 -28.61 33.11 51.16
C GLU A 22 -27.87 32.12 52.07
N LEU A 23 -28.57 31.37 52.92
CA LEU A 23 -28.00 30.33 53.78
C LEU A 23 -27.29 29.24 52.94
N ILE A 24 -27.94 28.78 51.86
CA ILE A 24 -27.35 27.81 50.93
C ILE A 24 -26.05 28.37 50.32
N ARG A 25 -26.06 29.61 49.84
CA ARG A 25 -24.89 30.27 49.25
C ARG A 25 -23.76 30.42 50.26
N LEU A 26 -24.06 30.87 51.44
CA LEU A 26 -23.06 31.06 52.51
C LEU A 26 -22.42 29.73 52.93
N GLN A 27 -23.23 28.66 53.02
CA GLN A 27 -22.72 27.34 53.37
C GLN A 27 -21.72 26.82 52.35
N LEU A 28 -21.99 26.93 51.04
CA LEU A 28 -21.08 26.49 50.00
C LEU A 28 -19.86 27.34 49.89
N ALA A 29 -20.00 28.67 50.05
CA ALA A 29 -18.88 29.63 50.07
C ALA A 29 -17.92 29.39 51.24
N LYS A 30 -18.44 29.04 52.45
CA LYS A 30 -17.67 28.71 53.66
C LYS A 30 -16.73 27.52 53.41
N ASP A 31 -17.15 26.52 52.62
CA ASP A 31 -16.36 25.36 52.27
C ASP A 31 -15.50 25.59 51.01
N GLY A 32 -15.41 26.82 50.54
CA GLY A 32 -14.52 27.22 49.46
C GLY A 32 -14.98 26.88 48.03
N ILE A 33 -16.26 26.55 47.86
CA ILE A 33 -16.89 26.26 46.58
C ILE A 33 -17.25 27.58 45.90
N ALA A 34 -16.53 27.96 44.85
CA ALA A 34 -16.82 29.15 44.06
C ALA A 34 -17.95 28.86 43.06
N VAL A 35 -19.07 29.55 43.23
CA VAL A 35 -20.27 29.29 42.41
C VAL A 35 -20.77 30.60 41.78
N GLU A 36 -21.07 30.55 40.49
CA GLU A 36 -21.90 31.53 39.78
C GLU A 36 -23.36 31.09 39.90
N TRP A 37 -24.16 31.91 40.58
CA TRP A 37 -25.53 31.56 40.91
C TRP A 37 -26.53 32.13 39.91
N ARG A 38 -27.43 31.28 39.44
CA ARG A 38 -28.64 31.69 38.76
C ARG A 38 -29.84 31.32 39.66
N HIS A 39 -30.39 32.33 40.34
CA HIS A 39 -31.55 32.16 41.21
C HIS A 39 -32.82 32.25 40.39
N VAL A 40 -33.72 31.30 40.53
CA VAL A 40 -34.98 31.19 39.79
C VAL A 40 -36.10 30.77 40.72
N VAL A 41 -37.32 31.26 40.47
CA VAL A 41 -38.53 30.94 41.29
C VAL A 41 -39.67 30.44 40.42
N ALA A 42 -39.60 30.66 39.09
CA ALA A 42 -40.65 30.31 38.17
C ALA A 42 -40.17 29.31 37.10
N GLU A 43 -41.10 28.52 36.59
CA GLU A 43 -40.84 27.51 35.55
C GLU A 43 -40.17 28.12 34.31
N ARG A 44 -40.69 29.30 33.88
CA ARG A 44 -40.12 30.00 32.71
C ARG A 44 -38.64 30.36 32.88
N ASP A 45 -38.28 30.91 34.05
CA ASP A 45 -36.90 31.31 34.34
C ASP A 45 -35.96 30.10 34.47
N PHE A 46 -36.52 28.98 34.97
CA PHE A 46 -35.81 27.70 35.05
C PHE A 46 -35.55 27.13 33.66
N CYS A 47 -36.55 27.12 32.77
CA CYS A 47 -36.35 26.69 31.38
C CYS A 47 -35.36 27.57 30.62
N GLU A 48 -35.41 28.90 30.84
CA GLU A 48 -34.41 29.84 30.24
C GLU A 48 -33.03 29.59 30.84
N ALA A 49 -32.89 29.16 32.08
CA ALA A 49 -31.63 28.82 32.73
C ALA A 49 -31.00 27.55 32.10
N LEU A 50 -31.83 26.58 31.70
CA LEU A 50 -31.38 25.35 31.04
C LEU A 50 -31.08 25.53 29.56
N ALA A 51 -31.83 26.41 28.88
CA ALA A 51 -31.64 26.67 27.43
C ALA A 51 -30.38 27.46 27.13
N GLY A 52 -29.84 28.19 28.12
CA GLY A 52 -28.57 28.94 28.02
C GLY A 52 -27.36 28.04 28.14
N ALA A 53 -26.33 28.57 28.81
CA ALA A 53 -25.15 27.78 29.16
C ALA A 53 -25.56 26.77 30.28
N PRO A 54 -25.44 25.45 30.03
CA PRO A 54 -25.92 24.44 30.96
C PRO A 54 -25.29 24.59 32.36
N PRO A 55 -26.08 24.49 33.45
CA PRO A 55 -25.54 24.52 34.78
C PRO A 55 -24.76 23.24 35.10
N ASP A 56 -23.84 23.33 36.05
CA ASP A 56 -23.11 22.18 36.56
C ASP A 56 -23.94 21.38 37.57
N LEU A 57 -24.88 22.05 38.25
CA LEU A 57 -25.74 21.45 39.26
C LEU A 57 -27.01 22.31 39.48
N VAL A 58 -28.13 21.64 39.83
CA VAL A 58 -29.36 22.27 40.23
C VAL A 58 -29.61 21.97 41.70
N LEU A 59 -29.85 23.01 42.48
CA LEU A 59 -30.40 22.93 43.84
C LEU A 59 -31.85 23.42 43.82
N ALA A 60 -32.78 22.66 44.39
CA ALA A 60 -34.17 23.06 44.38
C ALA A 60 -34.87 22.77 45.73
N ASP A 61 -35.68 23.71 46.20
CA ASP A 61 -36.65 23.34 47.25
C ASP A 61 -37.68 22.37 46.65
N TYR A 62 -38.14 21.48 47.48
CA TYR A 62 -39.18 20.52 47.12
C TYR A 62 -40.53 21.20 46.90
N THR A 63 -40.85 22.22 47.74
CA THR A 63 -42.13 22.89 47.73
C THR A 63 -42.00 24.36 47.43
N LEU A 64 -42.43 24.79 46.26
CA LEU A 64 -42.40 26.18 45.82
C LEU A 64 -43.83 26.61 45.41
N PRO A 65 -44.21 27.86 45.56
CA PRO A 65 -45.47 28.39 45.13
C PRO A 65 -45.60 28.39 43.61
N GLY A 66 -46.50 27.58 43.05
CA GLY A 66 -46.83 27.60 41.61
C GLY A 66 -45.93 26.75 40.69
N PHE A 67 -44.72 26.33 41.13
CA PHE A 67 -43.81 25.48 40.37
C PHE A 67 -42.99 24.61 41.32
N ASP A 68 -43.37 23.33 41.48
CA ASP A 68 -42.73 22.44 42.44
C ASP A 68 -41.40 21.87 41.97
N GLY A 69 -40.55 21.46 42.91
CA GLY A 69 -39.23 20.92 42.59
C GLY A 69 -39.27 19.59 41.81
N LEU A 70 -40.34 18.78 41.95
CA LEU A 70 -40.50 17.55 41.15
C LEU A 70 -40.80 17.85 39.68
N ALA A 71 -41.56 18.93 39.40
CA ALA A 71 -41.77 19.38 38.04
C ALA A 71 -40.44 19.87 37.41
N ALA A 72 -39.67 20.65 38.20
CA ALA A 72 -38.32 21.07 37.78
C ALA A 72 -37.39 19.88 37.47
N LEU A 73 -37.36 18.86 38.32
CA LEU A 73 -36.63 17.62 38.10
C LEU A 73 -37.03 16.93 36.78
N LYS A 74 -38.33 16.79 36.53
CA LYS A 74 -38.82 16.17 35.29
C LYS A 74 -38.37 16.94 34.04
N ILE A 75 -38.44 18.27 34.08
CA ILE A 75 -37.97 19.12 32.97
C ILE A 75 -36.45 18.92 32.75
N LEU A 76 -35.65 18.91 33.84
CA LEU A 76 -34.21 18.70 33.74
C LEU A 76 -33.87 17.33 33.12
N LEU A 77 -34.51 16.26 33.59
CA LEU A 77 -34.27 14.91 33.08
C LEU A 77 -34.61 14.74 31.59
N GLN A 78 -35.61 15.48 31.10
CA GLN A 78 -35.97 15.48 29.69
C GLN A 78 -34.92 16.21 28.79
N HIS A 79 -34.34 17.28 29.31
CA HIS A 79 -33.44 18.14 28.51
C HIS A 79 -31.96 17.83 28.76
N SER A 80 -31.58 17.52 29.99
CA SER A 80 -30.19 17.38 30.43
C SER A 80 -30.02 16.38 31.56
N PRO A 81 -30.22 15.08 31.34
CA PRO A 81 -30.25 14.04 32.39
C PRO A 81 -28.93 13.83 33.14
N ASP A 82 -27.84 14.39 32.59
CA ASP A 82 -26.50 14.28 33.19
C ASP A 82 -26.19 15.37 34.22
N ILE A 83 -27.04 16.38 34.34
CA ILE A 83 -26.87 17.45 35.34
C ILE A 83 -27.42 16.94 36.68
N PRO A 84 -26.61 16.95 37.74
CA PRO A 84 -27.08 16.54 39.06
C PRO A 84 -28.12 17.50 39.59
N PHE A 85 -29.18 16.92 40.20
CA PHE A 85 -30.27 17.64 40.84
C PHE A 85 -30.37 17.23 42.32
N ILE A 86 -30.23 18.18 43.19
CA ILE A 86 -30.29 17.96 44.66
C ILE A 86 -31.43 18.76 45.23
N PHE A 87 -32.30 18.08 45.98
CA PHE A 87 -33.32 18.75 46.75
C PHE A 87 -32.75 19.32 48.05
N VAL A 88 -33.15 20.57 48.39
CA VAL A 88 -32.83 21.21 49.68
C VAL A 88 -34.14 21.66 50.29
N SER A 89 -34.64 20.92 51.26
CA SER A 89 -35.99 21.14 51.78
C SER A 89 -36.04 21.22 53.31
N GLY A 90 -36.97 21.99 53.84
CA GLY A 90 -37.12 22.23 55.26
C GLY A 90 -37.81 21.08 56.02
N SER A 91 -38.74 20.33 55.40
CA SER A 91 -39.48 19.24 56.03
C SER A 91 -39.82 18.17 54.97
N LEU A 92 -38.86 17.39 54.60
CA LEU A 92 -39.14 16.16 53.83
C LEU A 92 -39.40 15.03 54.86
N GLY A 93 -40.61 14.50 54.90
CA GLY A 93 -40.85 13.19 55.53
C GLY A 93 -40.04 12.12 54.76
N GLU A 94 -39.63 11.02 55.36
CA GLU A 94 -38.84 9.93 54.74
C GLU A 94 -39.46 9.47 53.42
N GLU A 95 -40.78 9.44 53.31
CA GLU A 95 -41.52 9.02 52.12
C GLU A 95 -41.24 9.95 50.91
N ARG A 96 -41.23 11.28 51.10
CA ARG A 96 -40.96 12.26 50.04
C ARG A 96 -39.50 12.28 49.58
N ALA A 97 -38.56 12.05 50.51
CA ALA A 97 -37.14 11.89 50.18
C ALA A 97 -36.92 10.66 49.30
N ILE A 98 -37.57 9.54 49.59
CA ILE A 98 -37.54 8.32 48.80
C ILE A 98 -38.17 8.54 47.41
N GLU A 99 -39.29 9.28 47.35
CA GLU A 99 -39.98 9.63 46.12
C GLU A 99 -39.07 10.50 45.20
N ALA A 100 -38.41 11.49 45.75
CA ALA A 100 -37.48 12.36 45.06
C ALA A 100 -36.34 11.56 44.41
N LEU A 101 -35.69 10.67 45.14
CA LEU A 101 -34.65 9.80 44.66
C LEU A 101 -35.15 8.80 43.60
N LYS A 102 -36.32 8.19 43.78
CA LYS A 102 -36.95 7.31 42.79
C LYS A 102 -37.33 8.04 41.51
N SER A 103 -37.63 9.34 41.61
CA SER A 103 -37.96 10.19 40.46
C SER A 103 -36.71 10.65 39.68
N GLY A 104 -35.49 10.32 40.14
CA GLY A 104 -34.24 10.60 39.42
C GLY A 104 -33.41 11.73 40.03
N ALA A 105 -33.74 12.27 41.19
CA ALA A 105 -32.90 13.21 41.92
C ALA A 105 -31.57 12.54 42.32
N THR A 106 -30.47 13.28 42.24
CA THR A 106 -29.15 12.78 42.61
C THR A 106 -29.04 12.57 44.13
N ASP A 107 -29.57 13.51 44.91
CA ASP A 107 -29.57 13.44 46.37
C ASP A 107 -30.58 14.44 46.96
N TYR A 108 -30.66 14.45 48.30
CA TYR A 108 -31.44 15.45 49.04
C TYR A 108 -30.68 15.92 50.29
N VAL A 109 -30.93 17.16 50.74
CA VAL A 109 -30.39 17.73 51.99
C VAL A 109 -31.50 18.45 52.72
N LEU A 110 -31.56 18.23 54.04
CA LEU A 110 -32.50 18.97 54.88
C LEU A 110 -31.94 20.36 55.23
N LYS A 111 -32.79 21.41 55.20
CA LYS A 111 -32.41 22.79 55.57
C LYS A 111 -31.88 22.93 56.97
N ASP A 112 -32.27 22.04 57.90
CA ASP A 112 -31.73 21.95 59.26
C ASP A 112 -30.33 21.30 59.32
N ARG A 113 -29.90 20.68 58.23
CA ARG A 113 -28.61 19.97 58.11
C ARG A 113 -27.77 20.45 56.92
N LEU A 114 -27.81 21.74 56.59
CA LEU A 114 -27.07 22.35 55.48
C LEU A 114 -25.55 22.11 55.55
N GLN A 115 -25.02 21.76 56.72
CA GLN A 115 -23.58 21.39 56.86
C GLN A 115 -23.17 20.18 55.97
N ARG A 116 -24.14 19.34 55.55
CA ARG A 116 -23.89 18.22 54.65
C ARG A 116 -23.89 18.62 53.18
N LEU A 117 -24.46 19.79 52.82
CA LEU A 117 -24.63 20.23 51.45
C LEU A 117 -23.34 20.26 50.64
N PRO A 118 -22.22 20.81 51.14
CA PRO A 118 -20.94 20.84 50.36
C PRO A 118 -20.47 19.43 49.99
N THR A 119 -20.53 18.48 50.94
CA THR A 119 -20.11 17.09 50.70
C THR A 119 -21.01 16.41 49.66
N VAL A 120 -22.32 16.63 49.73
CA VAL A 120 -23.30 16.07 48.79
C VAL A 120 -23.11 16.66 47.40
N VAL A 121 -22.94 17.98 47.32
CA VAL A 121 -22.69 18.71 46.07
C VAL A 121 -21.37 18.20 45.38
N MET A 122 -20.29 18.13 46.14
CA MET A 122 -19.02 17.67 45.57
C MET A 122 -19.09 16.22 45.08
N ARG A 123 -19.74 15.33 45.81
CA ARG A 123 -19.98 13.96 45.38
C ARG A 123 -20.81 13.92 44.11
N ALA A 124 -21.93 14.62 44.03
CA ALA A 124 -22.81 14.67 42.89
C ALA A 124 -22.11 15.20 41.63
N LEU A 125 -21.28 16.26 41.78
CA LEU A 125 -20.48 16.80 40.69
C LEU A 125 -19.40 15.80 40.19
N MET A 126 -18.73 15.10 41.10
CA MET A 126 -17.73 14.07 40.73
C MET A 126 -18.37 12.93 39.97
N GLU A 127 -19.48 12.39 40.44
CA GLU A 127 -20.21 11.30 39.76
C GLU A 127 -20.77 11.73 38.40
N ALA A 128 -21.27 12.97 38.30
CA ALA A 128 -21.73 13.52 37.02
C ALA A 128 -20.59 13.70 36.02
N ARG A 129 -19.43 14.18 36.49
CA ARG A 129 -18.23 14.31 35.67
C ARG A 129 -17.73 12.99 35.17
N GLU A 130 -17.61 11.97 36.03
CA GLU A 130 -17.14 10.64 35.65
C GLU A 130 -18.09 10.00 34.62
N ARG A 131 -19.41 10.11 34.80
CA ARG A 131 -20.41 9.63 33.84
C ARG A 131 -20.25 10.32 32.47
N ARG A 132 -20.02 11.64 32.45
CA ARG A 132 -19.84 12.41 31.22
C ARG A 132 -18.56 12.03 30.51
N GLU A 133 -17.43 11.91 31.21
CA GLU A 133 -16.14 11.50 30.67
C GLU A 133 -16.22 10.08 30.07
N ARG A 134 -16.88 9.16 30.77
CA ARG A 134 -17.08 7.80 30.26
C ARG A 134 -17.91 7.78 28.98
N ARG A 135 -19.05 8.48 28.94
CA ARG A 135 -19.89 8.57 27.74
C ARG A 135 -19.17 9.19 26.56
N GLN A 136 -18.40 10.24 26.81
CA GLN A 136 -17.60 10.87 25.76
C GLN A 136 -16.54 9.90 25.22
N ALA A 137 -15.86 9.15 26.08
CA ALA A 137 -14.88 8.16 25.66
C ALA A 137 -15.54 7.01 24.87
N GLU A 138 -16.70 6.52 25.32
CA GLU A 138 -17.47 5.48 24.62
C GLU A 138 -17.94 5.98 23.24
N ALA A 139 -18.45 7.21 23.14
CA ALA A 139 -18.89 7.82 21.89
C ALA A 139 -17.72 8.03 20.91
N ALA A 140 -16.58 8.53 21.39
CA ALA A 140 -15.39 8.73 20.58
C ALA A 140 -14.82 7.40 20.06
N LEU A 141 -14.83 6.35 20.88
CA LEU A 141 -14.40 5.00 20.47
C LEU A 141 -15.31 4.44 19.38
N GLU A 142 -16.64 4.59 19.52
CA GLU A 142 -17.58 4.10 18.51
C GLU A 142 -17.48 4.88 17.20
N GLU A 143 -17.29 6.21 17.27
CA GLU A 143 -17.04 7.04 16.09
C GLU A 143 -15.77 6.59 15.34
N GLN A 144 -14.69 6.37 16.09
CA GLN A 144 -13.43 5.86 15.52
C GLN A 144 -13.60 4.48 14.89
N ARG A 145 -14.34 3.57 15.56
CA ARG A 145 -14.62 2.23 15.04
C ARG A 145 -15.43 2.26 13.75
N VAL A 146 -16.47 3.09 13.68
CA VAL A 146 -17.30 3.26 12.48
C VAL A 146 -16.46 3.84 11.33
N LEU A 147 -15.64 4.85 11.60
CA LEU A 147 -14.76 5.45 10.61
C LEU A 147 -13.78 4.41 10.03
N LEU A 148 -13.07 3.66 10.89
CA LEU A 148 -12.13 2.63 10.44
C LEU A 148 -12.82 1.53 9.63
N SER A 149 -13.99 1.06 10.09
CA SER A 149 -14.76 0.05 9.34
C SER A 149 -15.16 0.57 7.96
N THR A 150 -15.65 1.81 7.88
CA THR A 150 -16.04 2.43 6.61
C THR A 150 -14.85 2.58 5.66
N LEU A 151 -13.69 3.00 6.17
CA LEU A 151 -12.46 3.14 5.38
C LEU A 151 -12.05 1.79 4.78
N ILE A 152 -11.93 0.74 5.57
CA ILE A 152 -11.51 -0.58 5.05
C ILE A 152 -12.56 -1.21 4.13
N ASP A 153 -13.86 -0.98 4.38
CA ASP A 153 -14.96 -1.49 3.56
C ASP A 153 -15.07 -0.75 2.20
N SER A 154 -14.53 0.47 2.09
CA SER A 154 -14.48 1.24 0.84
C SER A 154 -13.33 0.84 -0.09
N LEU A 155 -12.34 0.09 0.40
CA LEU A 155 -11.20 -0.34 -0.39
C LEU A 155 -11.58 -1.55 -1.27
N PRO A 156 -11.15 -1.56 -2.55
CA PRO A 156 -11.41 -2.66 -3.47
C PRO A 156 -10.55 -3.90 -3.18
N GLU A 157 -9.48 -3.74 -2.40
CA GLU A 157 -8.60 -4.82 -1.99
C GLU A 157 -9.27 -5.66 -0.88
N MET A 158 -9.12 -6.96 -0.95
CA MET A 158 -9.57 -7.86 0.12
C MET A 158 -8.66 -7.70 1.32
N ILE A 159 -9.23 -7.30 2.47
CA ILE A 159 -8.50 -7.06 3.72
C ILE A 159 -9.11 -7.94 4.81
N TYR A 160 -8.23 -8.65 5.52
CA TYR A 160 -8.61 -9.37 6.72
C TYR A 160 -7.48 -9.39 7.73
N ALA A 161 -7.84 -9.55 8.98
CA ALA A 161 -6.87 -9.77 10.05
C ALA A 161 -7.20 -11.06 10.79
N VAL A 162 -6.16 -11.81 11.16
CA VAL A 162 -6.27 -13.06 11.89
C VAL A 162 -5.52 -12.98 13.22
N ASP A 163 -5.95 -13.78 14.18
CA ASP A 163 -5.20 -14.00 15.42
C ASP A 163 -4.09 -15.06 15.25
N THR A 164 -3.45 -15.42 16.35
CA THR A 164 -2.36 -16.41 16.38
C THR A 164 -2.80 -17.82 15.97
N ASP A 165 -4.10 -18.12 16.03
CA ASP A 165 -4.69 -19.40 15.63
C ASP A 165 -5.25 -19.36 14.20
N ASN A 166 -4.88 -18.35 13.39
CA ASN A 166 -5.38 -18.08 12.05
C ASN A 166 -6.89 -17.82 11.95
N ARG A 167 -7.54 -17.46 13.07
CA ARG A 167 -8.97 -17.14 13.06
C ARG A 167 -9.19 -15.69 12.67
N VAL A 168 -10.11 -15.46 11.74
CA VAL A 168 -10.44 -14.13 11.22
C VAL A 168 -11.09 -13.27 12.31
N LYS A 169 -10.45 -12.15 12.65
CA LYS A 169 -10.93 -11.13 13.61
C LYS A 169 -11.54 -9.92 12.92
N VAL A 170 -11.01 -9.56 11.77
CA VAL A 170 -11.48 -8.43 10.96
C VAL A 170 -11.58 -8.88 9.53
N VAL A 171 -12.61 -8.41 8.83
CA VAL A 171 -12.82 -8.68 7.41
C VAL A 171 -13.53 -7.49 6.78
N ASN A 172 -13.11 -7.07 5.59
CA ASN A 172 -13.76 -6.00 4.85
C ASN A 172 -14.79 -6.54 3.85
N LYS A 173 -15.57 -5.61 3.30
CA LYS A 173 -16.64 -5.92 2.33
C LYS A 173 -16.10 -6.63 1.10
N ALA A 174 -14.95 -6.22 0.54
CA ALA A 174 -14.38 -6.81 -0.67
C ALA A 174 -14.10 -8.32 -0.52
N LEU A 175 -13.59 -8.76 0.63
CA LEU A 175 -13.39 -10.18 0.89
C LEU A 175 -14.73 -10.92 1.05
N LEU A 176 -15.70 -10.33 1.75
CA LEU A 176 -17.03 -10.94 1.93
C LEU A 176 -17.76 -11.16 0.60
N ASP A 177 -17.69 -10.15 -0.30
CA ASP A 177 -18.27 -10.19 -1.63
C ASP A 177 -17.60 -11.30 -2.49
N THR A 178 -16.27 -11.41 -2.43
CA THR A 178 -15.50 -12.44 -3.14
C THR A 178 -15.82 -13.84 -2.65
N LEU A 179 -15.95 -14.03 -1.34
CA LEU A 179 -16.30 -15.31 -0.73
C LEU A 179 -17.80 -15.63 -0.84
N THR A 180 -18.63 -14.68 -1.24
CA THR A 180 -20.10 -14.77 -1.22
C THR A 180 -20.61 -15.22 0.16
N ARG A 181 -20.07 -14.62 1.22
CA ARG A 181 -20.35 -14.94 2.62
C ARG A 181 -20.72 -13.69 3.42
N ARG A 182 -21.50 -13.90 4.49
CA ARG A 182 -21.81 -12.86 5.46
C ARG A 182 -20.71 -12.80 6.53
N ARG A 183 -20.55 -11.64 7.14
CA ARG A 183 -19.51 -11.38 8.17
C ARG A 183 -19.60 -12.36 9.35
N ASP A 184 -20.79 -12.69 9.80
CA ASP A 184 -21.04 -13.66 10.88
C ASP A 184 -20.62 -15.11 10.53
N GLN A 185 -20.53 -15.44 9.24
CA GLN A 185 -20.08 -16.74 8.75
C GLN A 185 -18.55 -16.84 8.62
N VAL A 186 -17.85 -15.70 8.67
CA VAL A 186 -16.40 -15.61 8.44
C VAL A 186 -15.65 -15.35 9.75
N LEU A 187 -16.16 -14.48 10.61
CA LEU A 187 -15.50 -14.14 11.87
C LEU A 187 -15.35 -15.36 12.80
N GLY A 188 -14.18 -15.46 13.42
CA GLY A 188 -13.82 -16.55 14.35
C GLY A 188 -13.47 -17.88 13.69
N ARG A 189 -13.52 -17.98 12.36
CA ARG A 189 -13.17 -19.17 11.58
C ARG A 189 -11.82 -19.01 10.88
N THR A 190 -11.18 -20.10 10.52
CA THR A 190 -9.99 -20.08 9.64
C THR A 190 -10.43 -20.00 8.18
N LEU A 191 -9.53 -19.58 7.29
CA LEU A 191 -9.83 -19.53 5.85
C LEU A 191 -10.13 -20.93 5.29
N ALA A 192 -9.45 -21.96 5.77
CA ALA A 192 -9.70 -23.34 5.39
C ALA A 192 -11.09 -23.85 5.81
N GLU A 193 -11.65 -23.37 6.92
CA GLU A 193 -13.03 -23.67 7.34
C GLU A 193 -14.08 -22.93 6.48
N ILE A 194 -13.70 -21.84 5.83
CA ILE A 194 -14.60 -20.99 5.03
C ILE A 194 -14.62 -21.40 3.55
N SER A 195 -13.49 -21.83 3.02
CA SER A 195 -13.31 -22.19 1.61
C SER A 195 -12.52 -23.49 1.47
N SER A 196 -12.92 -24.33 0.53
CA SER A 196 -12.24 -25.61 0.21
C SER A 196 -11.15 -25.44 -0.86
N ASP A 197 -10.62 -24.23 -1.08
CA ASP A 197 -9.62 -23.99 -2.12
C ASP A 197 -8.25 -24.52 -1.70
N GLU A 198 -7.65 -25.36 -2.54
CA GLU A 198 -6.35 -26.00 -2.27
C GLU A 198 -5.19 -24.98 -2.14
N ASN A 199 -5.32 -23.81 -2.77
CA ASN A 199 -4.32 -22.74 -2.68
C ASN A 199 -4.23 -22.10 -1.28
N LEU A 200 -5.25 -22.25 -0.44
CA LEU A 200 -5.28 -21.68 0.92
C LEU A 200 -4.27 -22.34 1.85
N ALA A 201 -3.96 -23.61 1.68
CA ALA A 201 -2.96 -24.29 2.51
C ALA A 201 -1.58 -23.64 2.42
N ASP A 202 -1.18 -23.20 1.24
CA ASP A 202 0.07 -22.48 1.02
C ASP A 202 0.05 -21.06 1.63
N ILE A 203 -1.10 -20.38 1.57
CA ILE A 203 -1.29 -19.05 2.18
C ILE A 203 -1.21 -19.16 3.70
N GLU A 204 -1.85 -20.19 4.29
CA GLU A 204 -1.79 -20.43 5.73
C GLU A 204 -0.37 -20.81 6.19
N ALA A 205 0.37 -21.60 5.43
CA ALA A 205 1.76 -21.93 5.73
C ALA A 205 2.67 -20.69 5.72
N GLN A 206 2.42 -19.75 4.82
CA GLN A 206 3.13 -18.47 4.78
C GLN A 206 2.71 -17.55 5.93
N ALA A 207 1.43 -17.51 6.26
CA ALA A 207 0.92 -16.79 7.42
C ALA A 207 1.59 -17.29 8.70
N ALA A 208 1.66 -18.61 8.92
CA ALA A 208 2.34 -19.23 10.05
C ALA A 208 3.85 -18.86 10.08
N THR A 209 4.50 -18.80 8.93
CA THR A 209 5.90 -18.40 8.84
C THR A 209 6.08 -16.92 9.20
N THR A 210 5.20 -16.03 8.74
CA THR A 210 5.21 -14.60 9.06
C THR A 210 4.97 -14.36 10.55
N MET A 211 4.03 -15.09 11.16
CA MET A 211 3.79 -15.05 12.61
C MET A 211 5.03 -15.46 13.41
N ARG A 212 5.66 -16.58 13.03
CA ARG A 212 6.83 -17.11 13.73
C ARG A 212 8.06 -16.21 13.62
N THR A 213 8.30 -15.64 12.43
CA THR A 213 9.50 -14.82 12.17
C THR A 213 9.30 -13.36 12.56
N GLY A 214 8.05 -12.89 12.63
CA GLY A 214 7.72 -11.50 12.83
C GLY A 214 8.19 -10.58 11.71
N ARG A 215 8.54 -11.14 10.54
CA ARG A 215 8.94 -10.38 9.34
C ARG A 215 7.77 -10.30 8.37
N PRO A 216 7.44 -9.11 7.84
CA PRO A 216 6.39 -8.99 6.85
C PRO A 216 6.76 -9.77 5.58
N LEU A 217 5.75 -10.33 4.93
CA LEU A 217 5.83 -10.93 3.61
C LEU A 217 5.04 -10.03 2.66
N THR A 218 5.72 -9.42 1.67
CA THR A 218 5.11 -8.47 0.74
C THR A 218 5.26 -8.95 -0.69
N ASP A 219 4.36 -8.48 -1.58
CA ASP A 219 4.45 -8.66 -3.03
C ASP A 219 4.57 -10.12 -3.51
N GLN A 220 3.77 -11.01 -2.93
CA GLN A 220 3.71 -12.40 -3.35
C GLN A 220 2.61 -12.60 -4.40
N GLU A 221 2.96 -12.49 -5.68
CA GLU A 221 2.01 -12.74 -6.76
C GLU A 221 1.81 -14.24 -7.01
N ARG A 222 0.55 -14.67 -7.10
CA ARG A 222 0.16 -16.06 -7.38
C ARG A 222 -0.98 -16.14 -8.38
N ALA A 223 -0.91 -17.16 -9.21
CA ALA A 223 -2.00 -17.53 -10.09
C ALA A 223 -3.05 -18.33 -9.32
N TRP A 224 -4.31 -18.01 -9.53
CA TRP A 224 -5.46 -18.69 -9.01
C TRP A 224 -6.33 -19.17 -10.16
N ILE A 225 -6.68 -20.45 -10.17
CA ILE A 225 -7.57 -21.00 -11.18
C ILE A 225 -8.99 -20.88 -10.63
N SER A 226 -9.81 -20.04 -11.25
CA SER A 226 -11.22 -19.87 -10.89
C SER A 226 -12.04 -21.09 -11.32
N ALA A 227 -13.24 -21.25 -10.77
CA ALA A 227 -14.12 -22.36 -11.07
C ALA A 227 -14.55 -22.46 -12.56
N ASP A 228 -14.48 -21.34 -13.28
CA ASP A 228 -14.71 -21.24 -14.74
C ASP A 228 -13.48 -21.61 -15.59
N GLY A 229 -12.37 -22.00 -14.95
CA GLY A 229 -11.09 -22.29 -15.60
C GLY A 229 -10.25 -21.07 -15.96
N SER A 230 -10.70 -19.85 -15.66
CA SER A 230 -9.92 -18.64 -15.89
C SER A 230 -8.78 -18.52 -14.87
N ILE A 231 -7.63 -18.01 -15.32
CA ILE A 231 -6.49 -17.76 -14.45
C ILE A 231 -6.55 -16.31 -14.00
N ARG A 232 -6.69 -16.11 -12.70
CA ARG A 232 -6.59 -14.80 -12.06
C ARG A 232 -5.31 -14.69 -11.26
N TRP A 233 -4.76 -13.50 -11.20
CA TRP A 233 -3.53 -13.24 -10.46
C TRP A 233 -3.82 -12.36 -9.24
N PHE A 234 -3.33 -12.82 -8.09
CA PHE A 234 -3.48 -12.10 -6.82
C PHE A 234 -2.12 -11.80 -6.22
N ASN A 235 -2.00 -10.60 -5.68
CA ASN A 235 -0.85 -10.17 -4.88
C ASN A 235 -1.22 -10.24 -3.41
N PHE A 236 -0.44 -11.00 -2.63
CA PHE A 236 -0.64 -11.23 -1.20
C PHE A 236 0.40 -10.47 -0.39
N THR A 237 -0.06 -9.80 0.66
CA THR A 237 0.81 -9.16 1.65
C THR A 237 0.36 -9.57 3.05
N HIS A 238 1.30 -10.05 3.88
CA HIS A 238 1.09 -10.39 5.27
C HIS A 238 1.94 -9.51 6.17
N VAL A 239 1.32 -8.72 7.03
CA VAL A 239 2.00 -7.82 7.98
C VAL A 239 1.68 -8.28 9.41
N PRO A 240 2.70 -8.57 10.25
CA PRO A 240 2.47 -8.98 11.62
C PRO A 240 1.89 -7.84 12.45
N LEU A 241 0.77 -8.12 13.13
CA LEU A 241 0.23 -7.29 14.20
C LEU A 241 1.06 -7.52 15.47
N ARG A 242 1.41 -6.43 16.16
CA ARG A 242 2.19 -6.49 17.38
C ARG A 242 1.43 -5.84 18.53
N ASP A 243 1.39 -6.55 19.63
CA ASP A 243 0.93 -6.03 20.90
C ASP A 243 2.08 -6.12 21.92
N HIS A 244 2.47 -4.98 22.51
CA HIS A 244 3.60 -4.88 23.43
C HIS A 244 4.88 -5.59 22.94
N GLY A 245 5.15 -5.57 21.62
CA GLY A 245 6.35 -6.18 21.01
C GLY A 245 6.20 -7.64 20.60
N THR A 246 5.16 -8.35 21.06
CA THR A 246 4.83 -9.72 20.65
C THR A 246 3.91 -9.75 19.45
N VAL A 247 4.05 -10.75 18.57
CA VAL A 247 3.11 -10.92 17.44
C VAL A 247 1.80 -11.47 17.98
N SER A 248 0.73 -10.69 17.82
CA SER A 248 -0.64 -11.02 18.26
C SER A 248 -1.56 -11.49 17.13
N GLY A 249 -1.08 -11.43 15.88
CA GLY A 249 -1.83 -11.82 14.70
C GLY A 249 -1.20 -11.28 13.42
N LEU A 250 -1.96 -11.30 12.32
CA LEU A 250 -1.56 -10.75 11.03
C LEU A 250 -2.67 -9.85 10.46
N VAL A 251 -2.26 -8.81 9.73
CA VAL A 251 -3.09 -8.17 8.72
C VAL A 251 -2.67 -8.71 7.36
N CYS A 252 -3.66 -9.15 6.60
CA CYS A 252 -3.47 -9.71 5.27
C CYS A 252 -4.23 -8.87 4.26
N THR A 253 -3.56 -8.51 3.16
CA THR A 253 -4.20 -7.88 2.00
C THR A 253 -4.04 -8.75 0.78
N VAL A 254 -5.10 -8.81 -0.03
CA VAL A 254 -5.12 -9.58 -1.28
C VAL A 254 -5.67 -8.68 -2.37
N GLN A 255 -4.85 -8.39 -3.37
CA GLN A 255 -5.20 -7.53 -4.49
C GLN A 255 -5.24 -8.34 -5.77
N GLU A 256 -6.30 -8.26 -6.53
CA GLU A 256 -6.33 -8.83 -7.89
C GLU A 256 -5.48 -7.96 -8.83
N VAL A 257 -4.52 -8.59 -9.49
CA VAL A 257 -3.57 -7.93 -10.41
C VAL A 257 -3.64 -8.47 -11.84
N THR A 258 -4.70 -9.24 -12.15
CA THR A 258 -4.92 -9.88 -13.46
C THR A 258 -4.88 -8.87 -14.60
N THR A 259 -5.73 -7.87 -14.58
CA THR A 259 -5.82 -6.84 -15.62
C THR A 259 -4.50 -6.07 -15.79
N ARG A 260 -3.83 -5.77 -14.68
CA ARG A 260 -2.53 -5.11 -14.74
C ARG A 260 -1.50 -5.97 -15.47
N ARG A 261 -1.46 -7.28 -15.20
CA ARG A 261 -0.55 -8.22 -15.87
C ARG A 261 -0.89 -8.39 -17.35
N GLU A 262 -2.16 -8.48 -17.69
CA GLU A 262 -2.63 -8.56 -19.08
C GLU A 262 -2.21 -7.33 -19.88
N LEU A 263 -2.41 -6.13 -19.34
CA LEU A 263 -1.96 -4.88 -19.96
C LEU A 263 -0.44 -4.81 -20.10
N GLU A 264 0.32 -5.21 -19.08
CA GLU A 264 1.78 -5.28 -19.15
C GLU A 264 2.24 -6.24 -20.25
N GLN A 265 1.57 -7.38 -20.41
CA GLN A 265 1.84 -8.36 -21.46
C GLN A 265 1.49 -7.80 -22.84
N GLU A 266 0.33 -7.17 -22.99
CA GLU A 266 -0.10 -6.56 -24.25
C GLU A 266 0.87 -5.47 -24.73
N ILE A 267 1.31 -4.60 -23.82
CA ILE A 267 2.33 -3.56 -24.12
C ILE A 267 3.60 -4.21 -24.67
N LEU A 268 4.05 -5.32 -24.10
CA LEU A 268 5.24 -6.00 -24.57
C LEU A 268 5.04 -6.66 -25.95
N GLU A 269 3.86 -7.25 -26.18
CA GLU A 269 3.54 -7.84 -27.48
C GLU A 269 3.49 -6.77 -28.57
N ILE A 270 2.87 -5.63 -28.29
CA ILE A 270 2.85 -4.47 -29.19
C ILE A 270 4.28 -3.98 -29.44
N SER A 271 5.08 -3.80 -28.40
CA SER A 271 6.47 -3.36 -28.53
C SER A 271 7.31 -4.33 -29.37
N ASN A 272 7.17 -5.64 -29.14
CA ASN A 272 7.86 -6.67 -29.91
C ASN A 272 7.40 -6.68 -31.38
N ARG A 273 6.11 -6.49 -31.63
CA ARG A 273 5.55 -6.43 -33.00
C ARG A 273 6.09 -5.21 -33.75
N GLU A 274 6.11 -4.05 -33.09
CA GLU A 274 6.61 -2.82 -33.68
C GLU A 274 8.11 -2.89 -33.95
N GLN A 275 8.91 -3.46 -33.05
CA GLN A 275 10.34 -3.70 -33.31
C GLN A 275 10.57 -4.61 -34.50
N ARG A 276 9.77 -5.67 -34.67
CA ARG A 276 9.87 -6.55 -35.84
C ARG A 276 9.53 -5.81 -37.12
N ARG A 277 8.46 -5.00 -37.11
CA ARG A 277 8.05 -4.20 -38.25
C ARG A 277 9.14 -3.22 -38.68
N LEU A 278 9.65 -2.44 -37.71
CA LEU A 278 10.77 -1.49 -37.98
C LEU A 278 12.01 -2.18 -38.49
N GLY A 279 12.34 -3.37 -37.99
CA GLY A 279 13.46 -4.16 -38.49
C GLY A 279 13.28 -4.58 -39.95
N SER A 280 12.09 -5.00 -40.36
CA SER A 280 11.75 -5.34 -41.74
C SER A 280 11.76 -4.10 -42.64
N ASP A 281 11.13 -3.00 -42.21
CA ASP A 281 11.08 -1.75 -42.96
C ASP A 281 12.49 -1.17 -43.24
N LEU A 282 13.38 -1.24 -42.23
CA LEU A 282 14.77 -0.85 -42.38
C LEU A 282 15.56 -1.75 -43.35
N HIS A 283 15.31 -3.06 -43.33
CA HIS A 283 15.99 -4.00 -44.21
C HIS A 283 15.48 -3.87 -45.65
N ASP A 284 14.16 -3.88 -45.84
CA ASP A 284 13.53 -3.97 -47.16
C ASP A 284 13.43 -2.61 -47.87
N GLY A 285 13.27 -1.52 -47.09
CA GLY A 285 13.26 -0.16 -47.60
C GLY A 285 14.67 0.43 -47.72
N LEU A 286 15.16 1.01 -46.62
CA LEU A 286 16.40 1.76 -46.57
C LEU A 286 17.63 0.92 -46.98
N GLY A 287 17.68 -0.37 -46.57
CA GLY A 287 18.79 -1.27 -46.92
C GLY A 287 18.92 -1.54 -48.44
N GLN A 288 17.75 -1.70 -49.11
CA GLN A 288 17.73 -1.91 -50.58
C GLN A 288 18.06 -0.63 -51.35
N GLU A 289 17.52 0.54 -50.92
CA GLU A 289 17.86 1.82 -51.54
C GLU A 289 19.35 2.15 -51.46
N LEU A 290 19.94 2.00 -50.25
CA LEU A 290 21.38 2.21 -50.09
C LEU A 290 22.23 1.23 -50.93
N THR A 291 21.77 -0.01 -51.08
CA THR A 291 22.44 -1.03 -51.91
C THR A 291 22.36 -0.63 -53.38
N GLY A 292 21.22 -0.13 -53.86
CA GLY A 292 21.03 0.40 -55.20
C GLY A 292 22.01 1.59 -55.49
N LEU A 293 22.07 2.55 -54.54
CA LEU A 293 23.00 3.67 -54.63
C LEU A 293 24.47 3.21 -54.67
N SER A 294 24.84 2.18 -53.92
CA SER A 294 26.18 1.61 -53.90
C SER A 294 26.56 1.02 -55.28
N LEU A 295 25.62 0.36 -55.95
CA LEU A 295 25.84 -0.17 -57.29
C LEU A 295 26.04 0.95 -58.33
N LEU A 296 25.25 2.00 -58.28
CA LEU A 296 25.38 3.17 -59.16
C LEU A 296 26.73 3.90 -58.96
N LEU A 297 27.11 4.09 -57.67
CA LEU A 297 28.43 4.71 -57.37
C LEU A 297 29.60 3.87 -57.83
N LYS A 298 29.54 2.54 -57.71
CA LYS A 298 30.58 1.65 -58.27
C LYS A 298 30.70 1.76 -59.78
N GLY A 299 29.58 1.84 -60.52
CA GLY A 299 29.54 2.09 -61.92
C GLY A 299 30.26 3.42 -62.32
N LEU A 300 29.90 4.48 -61.52
CA LEU A 300 30.52 5.81 -61.75
C LEU A 300 32.02 5.83 -61.42
N GLU A 301 32.46 5.12 -60.38
CA GLU A 301 33.85 4.97 -59.98
C GLU A 301 34.68 4.36 -61.11
N VAL A 302 34.17 3.30 -61.73
CA VAL A 302 34.85 2.64 -62.90
C VAL A 302 34.92 3.59 -64.08
N GLN A 303 33.86 4.35 -64.35
CA GLN A 303 33.88 5.30 -65.49
C GLN A 303 34.84 6.45 -65.22
N LEU A 304 34.77 7.10 -64.04
CA LEU A 304 35.62 8.24 -63.70
C LEU A 304 37.13 7.87 -63.55
N SER A 305 37.42 6.65 -63.12
CA SER A 305 38.80 6.18 -63.07
C SER A 305 39.48 6.18 -64.45
N ARG A 306 38.67 6.09 -65.52
CA ARG A 306 39.19 6.14 -66.94
C ARG A 306 39.14 7.54 -67.56
N GLU A 307 38.05 8.28 -67.29
CA GLU A 307 37.80 9.55 -68.00
C GLU A 307 38.29 10.78 -67.21
N ALA A 308 38.31 10.70 -65.83
CA ALA A 308 38.64 11.81 -64.94
C ALA A 308 39.36 11.35 -63.67
N PRO A 309 40.62 10.87 -63.72
CA PRO A 309 41.33 10.26 -62.60
C PRO A 309 41.44 11.16 -61.34
N GLN A 310 41.43 12.49 -61.53
CA GLN A 310 41.51 13.47 -60.45
C GLN A 310 40.36 13.38 -59.46
N TYR A 311 39.18 12.81 -59.79
CA TYR A 311 38.03 12.65 -58.96
C TYR A 311 37.93 11.28 -58.31
N THR A 312 38.75 10.31 -58.66
CA THR A 312 38.68 8.91 -58.13
C THR A 312 38.75 8.87 -56.62
N SER A 313 39.68 9.63 -56.00
CA SER A 313 39.81 9.67 -54.53
C SER A 313 38.57 10.18 -53.82
N GLN A 314 37.83 11.10 -54.45
CA GLN A 314 36.58 11.64 -53.83
C GLN A 314 35.48 10.60 -53.96
N ILE A 315 35.35 9.90 -55.07
CA ILE A 315 34.35 8.86 -55.28
C ILE A 315 34.59 7.66 -54.34
N THR A 316 35.85 7.22 -54.23
CA THR A 316 36.18 6.15 -53.28
C THR A 316 35.76 6.50 -51.84
N LYS A 317 35.99 7.73 -51.36
CA LYS A 317 35.53 8.18 -50.05
C LYS A 317 34.02 8.11 -49.92
N ILE A 318 33.24 8.49 -50.97
CA ILE A 318 31.77 8.42 -50.91
C ILE A 318 31.33 6.96 -50.90
N THR A 319 31.96 6.08 -51.68
CA THR A 319 31.68 4.64 -51.69
C THR A 319 31.94 4.00 -50.30
N ASP A 320 33.04 4.37 -49.64
CA ASP A 320 33.37 3.91 -48.30
C ASP A 320 32.35 4.38 -47.26
N LEU A 321 31.93 5.65 -47.29
CA LEU A 321 30.90 6.19 -46.42
C LEU A 321 29.57 5.48 -46.64
N LEU A 322 29.19 5.20 -47.88
CA LEU A 322 27.95 4.47 -48.19
C LEU A 322 28.02 3.02 -47.73
N ALA A 323 29.15 2.35 -47.88
CA ALA A 323 29.37 1.00 -47.37
C ALA A 323 29.22 0.95 -45.84
N HIS A 324 29.74 1.95 -45.14
CA HIS A 324 29.54 2.15 -43.71
C HIS A 324 28.06 2.36 -43.33
N ALA A 325 27.33 3.18 -44.09
CA ALA A 325 25.90 3.43 -43.87
C ALA A 325 25.08 2.14 -44.07
N ILE A 326 25.37 1.36 -45.12
CA ILE A 326 24.73 0.05 -45.38
C ILE A 326 24.98 -0.90 -44.22
N GLN A 327 26.24 -0.99 -43.77
CA GLN A 327 26.59 -1.87 -42.63
C GLN A 327 25.87 -1.45 -41.34
N SER A 328 25.80 -0.15 -41.06
CA SER A 328 25.09 0.38 -39.89
C SER A 328 23.60 0.10 -39.97
N THR A 329 22.95 0.33 -41.13
CA THR A 329 21.52 0.02 -41.33
C THR A 329 21.24 -1.47 -41.16
N ARG A 330 22.04 -2.36 -41.71
CA ARG A 330 21.93 -3.81 -41.56
C ARG A 330 22.11 -4.24 -40.09
N SER A 331 23.00 -3.59 -39.34
CA SER A 331 23.23 -3.87 -37.93
C SER A 331 22.04 -3.43 -37.06
N LEU A 332 21.44 -2.27 -37.37
CA LEU A 332 20.22 -1.79 -36.72
C LEU A 332 19.03 -2.72 -37.01
N ALA A 333 18.78 -3.05 -38.28
CA ALA A 333 17.69 -3.95 -38.68
C ALA A 333 17.81 -5.33 -38.00
N ARG A 334 19.02 -5.91 -37.97
CA ARG A 334 19.28 -7.17 -37.26
C ARG A 334 19.10 -7.08 -35.75
N GLY A 335 19.37 -5.92 -35.15
CA GLY A 335 19.10 -5.68 -33.72
C GLY A 335 17.62 -5.69 -33.38
N LEU A 336 16.75 -5.31 -34.31
CA LEU A 336 15.31 -5.29 -34.19
C LEU A 336 14.63 -6.61 -34.60
N ALA A 337 15.30 -7.43 -35.42
CA ALA A 337 14.78 -8.71 -35.90
C ALA A 337 14.57 -9.75 -34.75
N PRO A 338 13.75 -10.80 -34.99
CA PRO A 338 13.65 -11.93 -34.07
C PRO A 338 15.01 -12.57 -33.80
N VAL A 339 15.21 -13.01 -32.57
CA VAL A 339 16.45 -13.73 -32.21
C VAL A 339 16.43 -15.09 -32.89
N ASN A 340 17.33 -15.33 -33.82
CA ASN A 340 17.48 -16.66 -34.41
C ASN A 340 18.34 -17.51 -33.46
N LEU A 341 17.70 -18.38 -32.70
CA LEU A 341 18.32 -19.28 -31.73
C LEU A 341 18.61 -20.67 -32.32
N GLU A 342 18.27 -20.91 -33.61
CA GLU A 342 18.33 -22.23 -34.22
C GLU A 342 19.77 -22.79 -34.37
N ARG A 343 20.81 -21.95 -34.42
CA ARG A 343 22.22 -22.37 -34.54
C ARG A 343 23.02 -21.95 -33.30
N GLY A 344 23.23 -22.90 -32.38
CA GLY A 344 24.10 -22.71 -31.22
C GLY A 344 23.40 -22.17 -29.94
N GLY A 345 22.09 -21.90 -29.99
CA GLY A 345 21.31 -21.51 -28.84
C GLY A 345 21.65 -20.14 -28.21
N LEU A 346 21.22 -19.91 -26.98
CA LEU A 346 21.43 -18.63 -26.27
C LEU A 346 22.90 -18.22 -26.11
N PRO A 347 23.88 -19.12 -25.83
CA PRO A 347 25.27 -18.71 -25.69
C PRO A 347 25.86 -18.10 -26.96
N GLU A 348 25.60 -18.69 -28.13
CA GLU A 348 26.10 -18.14 -29.39
C GLU A 348 25.42 -16.81 -29.76
N ALA A 349 24.12 -16.70 -29.48
CA ALA A 349 23.39 -15.43 -29.64
C ALA A 349 23.97 -14.30 -28.75
N LEU A 350 24.33 -14.58 -27.51
CA LEU A 350 24.96 -13.61 -26.59
C LEU A 350 26.39 -13.25 -27.03
N LYS A 351 27.15 -14.19 -27.55
CA LYS A 351 28.47 -13.93 -28.12
C LYS A 351 28.38 -13.01 -29.34
N HIS A 352 27.43 -13.26 -30.22
CA HIS A 352 27.14 -12.35 -31.33
C HIS A 352 26.64 -10.98 -30.90
N LEU A 353 25.89 -10.90 -29.82
CA LEU A 353 25.47 -9.63 -29.21
C LEU A 353 26.70 -8.83 -28.74
N ALA A 354 27.62 -9.48 -28.03
CA ALA A 354 28.86 -8.84 -27.56
C ALA A 354 29.73 -8.31 -28.73
N ALA A 355 29.94 -9.12 -29.75
CA ALA A 355 30.69 -8.69 -30.94
C ALA A 355 30.04 -7.45 -31.60
N ARG A 356 28.73 -7.48 -31.83
CA ARG A 356 28.00 -6.35 -32.41
C ARG A 356 28.05 -5.09 -31.54
N CYS A 357 27.96 -5.24 -30.21
CA CYS A 357 28.08 -4.12 -29.30
C CYS A 357 29.45 -3.44 -29.44
N THR A 358 30.51 -4.23 -29.55
CA THR A 358 31.89 -3.74 -29.81
C THR A 358 31.97 -2.96 -31.11
N ASP A 359 31.46 -3.54 -32.20
CA ASP A 359 31.53 -2.93 -33.53
C ASP A 359 30.71 -1.63 -33.64
N MET A 360 29.52 -1.61 -33.04
CA MET A 360 28.59 -0.49 -33.19
C MET A 360 28.92 0.71 -32.30
N TYR A 361 29.42 0.48 -31.09
CA TYR A 361 29.61 1.53 -30.09
C TYR A 361 31.11 1.85 -29.82
N SER A 362 32.04 1.17 -30.51
CA SER A 362 33.48 1.35 -30.30
C SER A 362 33.93 1.19 -28.86
N LEU A 363 33.35 0.21 -28.16
CA LEU A 363 33.65 -0.16 -26.77
C LEU A 363 34.04 -1.66 -26.72
N GLN A 364 34.63 -2.10 -25.62
CA GLN A 364 34.98 -3.51 -25.44
C GLN A 364 33.82 -4.26 -24.81
N CYS A 365 33.09 -5.10 -25.56
CA CYS A 365 32.07 -5.98 -25.02
C CYS A 365 32.52 -7.44 -25.09
N THR A 366 32.46 -8.15 -23.97
CA THR A 366 32.94 -9.54 -23.89
C THR A 366 31.79 -10.46 -23.40
N PHE A 367 31.83 -11.72 -23.87
CA PHE A 367 30.92 -12.76 -23.41
C PHE A 367 31.69 -13.88 -22.72
N GLY A 368 31.34 -14.15 -21.44
CA GLY A 368 31.84 -15.26 -20.65
C GLY A 368 30.78 -16.36 -20.52
N ASN A 369 31.12 -17.58 -20.90
CA ASN A 369 30.28 -18.74 -20.63
C ASN A 369 30.88 -19.53 -19.46
N GLY A 370 30.42 -19.23 -18.24
CA GLY A 370 30.90 -19.87 -17.01
C GLY A 370 30.44 -21.32 -16.81
N SER A 371 29.64 -21.88 -17.75
CA SER A 371 29.15 -23.25 -17.66
C SER A 371 29.32 -23.97 -19.00
N PRO A 372 30.20 -24.98 -19.10
CA PRO A 372 30.50 -25.67 -20.34
C PRO A 372 29.31 -26.48 -20.90
N LYS A 373 28.27 -26.76 -20.14
CA LYS A 373 27.03 -27.44 -20.58
C LYS A 373 25.82 -26.72 -19.99
N LEU A 374 25.28 -25.78 -20.74
CA LEU A 374 23.95 -25.26 -20.50
C LEU A 374 22.91 -26.26 -21.01
N PRO A 375 21.82 -26.51 -20.26
CA PRO A 375 20.72 -27.33 -20.77
C PRO A 375 20.00 -26.64 -21.92
N ASP A 376 19.29 -27.40 -22.74
CA ASP A 376 18.44 -26.86 -23.79
C ASP A 376 17.30 -26.06 -23.14
N LEU A 377 17.27 -24.76 -23.44
CA LEU A 377 16.26 -23.84 -22.95
C LEU A 377 15.08 -23.80 -23.93
N GLU A 378 13.91 -23.57 -23.40
CA GLU A 378 12.73 -23.26 -24.20
C GLU A 378 12.97 -21.96 -25.00
N GLU A 379 12.54 -21.92 -26.27
CA GLU A 379 12.78 -20.81 -27.18
C GLU A 379 12.29 -19.47 -26.61
N GLY A 380 11.11 -19.46 -25.99
CA GLY A 380 10.53 -18.31 -25.29
C GLY A 380 11.45 -17.80 -24.16
N ALA A 381 11.94 -18.73 -23.32
CA ALA A 381 12.82 -18.40 -22.23
C ALA A 381 14.17 -17.84 -22.72
N ALA A 382 14.76 -18.48 -23.71
CA ALA A 382 16.00 -17.99 -24.32
C ALA A 382 15.84 -16.62 -24.97
N THR A 383 14.70 -16.35 -25.60
CA THR A 383 14.36 -15.04 -26.18
C THR A 383 14.27 -13.96 -25.10
N HIS A 384 13.61 -14.23 -23.97
CA HIS A 384 13.52 -13.27 -22.86
C HIS A 384 14.91 -12.96 -22.29
N LEU A 385 15.74 -13.96 -22.05
CA LEU A 385 17.12 -13.79 -21.57
C LEU A 385 17.96 -12.94 -22.52
N TYR A 386 17.89 -13.23 -23.82
CA TYR A 386 18.60 -12.46 -24.83
C TYR A 386 18.15 -11.00 -24.86
N ARG A 387 16.84 -10.74 -24.83
CA ARG A 387 16.28 -9.37 -24.83
C ARG A 387 16.69 -8.57 -23.60
N ILE A 388 16.79 -9.20 -22.44
CA ILE A 388 17.33 -8.56 -21.23
C ILE A 388 18.80 -8.18 -21.45
N ALA A 389 19.63 -9.09 -21.96
CA ALA A 389 21.02 -8.79 -22.26
C ALA A 389 21.17 -7.66 -23.30
N GLN A 390 20.35 -7.68 -24.34
CA GLN A 390 20.33 -6.65 -25.39
C GLN A 390 19.98 -5.27 -24.84
N GLU A 391 18.92 -5.17 -24.03
CA GLU A 391 18.48 -3.92 -23.40
C GLU A 391 19.56 -3.40 -22.44
N ALA A 392 20.12 -4.27 -21.60
CA ALA A 392 21.16 -3.92 -20.66
C ALA A 392 22.44 -3.41 -21.35
N THR A 393 22.90 -4.11 -22.38
CA THR A 393 24.10 -3.69 -23.17
C THR A 393 23.87 -2.39 -23.94
N THR A 394 22.68 -2.20 -24.53
CA THR A 394 22.30 -0.96 -25.18
C THR A 394 22.26 0.21 -24.23
N ASN A 395 21.72 -0.01 -23.03
CA ASN A 395 21.68 0.99 -21.97
C ASN A 395 23.09 1.39 -21.49
N ALA A 396 23.97 0.42 -21.26
CA ALA A 396 25.33 0.66 -20.87
C ALA A 396 26.08 1.45 -21.96
N ALA A 397 25.93 1.05 -23.22
CA ALA A 397 26.62 1.73 -24.37
C ALA A 397 26.11 3.16 -24.59
N ARG A 398 24.82 3.43 -24.42
CA ARG A 398 24.22 4.74 -24.72
C ARG A 398 24.23 5.72 -23.55
N TYR A 399 24.06 5.24 -22.32
CA TYR A 399 23.79 6.11 -21.18
C TYR A 399 24.88 6.05 -20.11
N ALA A 400 25.58 4.92 -19.95
CA ALA A 400 26.57 4.77 -18.88
C ALA A 400 27.95 5.34 -19.22
N ARG A 401 28.19 5.73 -20.45
CA ARG A 401 29.56 6.12 -20.94
C ARG A 401 30.61 5.03 -20.63
N ALA A 402 30.19 3.78 -20.65
CA ALA A 402 31.05 2.64 -20.38
C ALA A 402 32.12 2.47 -21.45
N LYS A 403 33.29 2.01 -21.04
CA LYS A 403 34.37 1.58 -21.96
C LYS A 403 34.37 0.07 -22.15
N THR A 404 33.96 -0.66 -21.12
CA THR A 404 33.89 -2.11 -21.10
C THR A 404 32.51 -2.60 -20.64
N ILE A 405 32.02 -3.67 -21.29
CA ILE A 405 30.80 -4.38 -20.91
C ILE A 405 31.14 -5.87 -20.86
N ALA A 406 30.77 -6.53 -19.79
CA ALA A 406 30.90 -7.98 -19.62
C ALA A 406 29.53 -8.64 -19.52
N ILE A 407 29.23 -9.57 -20.41
CA ILE A 407 28.05 -10.43 -20.36
C ILE A 407 28.52 -11.80 -19.85
N ASP A 408 27.88 -12.34 -18.82
CA ASP A 408 28.25 -13.63 -18.26
C ASP A 408 27.00 -14.49 -18.04
N LEU A 409 27.04 -15.75 -18.49
CA LEU A 409 25.95 -16.70 -18.37
C LEU A 409 26.44 -17.94 -17.61
N ARG A 410 25.82 -18.21 -16.45
CA ARG A 410 26.21 -19.34 -15.59
C ARG A 410 24.99 -20.17 -15.18
N SER A 411 25.21 -21.48 -15.12
CA SER A 411 24.24 -22.41 -14.52
C SER A 411 24.82 -22.96 -13.22
N THR A 412 24.17 -22.69 -12.10
CA THR A 412 24.55 -23.20 -10.77
C THR A 412 23.48 -24.16 -10.28
N GLY A 413 23.64 -25.45 -10.63
CA GLY A 413 22.77 -26.54 -10.18
C GLY A 413 21.30 -26.34 -10.54
N ARG A 414 20.54 -25.58 -9.73
CA ARG A 414 19.09 -25.37 -9.90
C ARG A 414 18.71 -24.01 -10.50
N LYS A 415 19.68 -23.10 -10.67
CA LYS A 415 19.42 -21.73 -11.14
C LYS A 415 20.26 -21.42 -12.38
N LEU A 416 19.69 -20.64 -13.29
CA LEU A 416 20.39 -19.95 -14.35
C LEU A 416 20.60 -18.50 -13.93
N GLN A 417 21.81 -18.00 -14.12
CA GLN A 417 22.18 -16.63 -13.84
C GLN A 417 22.73 -15.96 -15.09
N LEU A 418 22.18 -14.82 -15.46
CA LEU A 418 22.66 -13.94 -16.50
C LEU A 418 23.12 -12.63 -15.84
N SER A 419 24.38 -12.25 -16.04
CA SER A 419 24.93 -11.02 -15.49
C SER A 419 25.45 -10.13 -16.59
N ILE A 420 25.12 -8.86 -16.56
CA ILE A 420 25.65 -7.83 -17.45
C ILE A 420 26.25 -6.74 -16.57
N ALA A 421 27.55 -6.49 -16.74
CA ALA A 421 28.29 -5.49 -15.95
C ALA A 421 28.98 -4.49 -16.87
N ASP A 422 28.90 -3.21 -16.51
CA ASP A 422 29.62 -2.12 -17.16
C ASP A 422 30.50 -1.35 -16.18
N ASP A 423 31.49 -0.62 -16.71
CA ASP A 423 32.41 0.26 -15.97
C ASP A 423 32.04 1.74 -16.07
N GLY A 424 30.74 2.04 -16.30
CA GLY A 424 30.26 3.40 -16.55
C GLY A 424 29.98 4.22 -15.29
N ILE A 425 29.14 5.23 -15.44
CA ILE A 425 28.81 6.22 -14.39
C ILE A 425 27.82 5.71 -13.33
N GLY A 426 27.32 4.48 -13.45
CA GLY A 426 26.31 3.89 -12.57
C GLY A 426 24.87 4.23 -12.95
N LEU A 427 23.93 3.46 -12.41
CA LEU A 427 22.50 3.53 -12.75
C LEU A 427 21.86 4.84 -12.24
N SER A 428 22.15 5.23 -11.00
CA SER A 428 21.57 6.43 -10.37
C SER A 428 21.94 7.70 -11.11
N ALA A 429 23.20 7.83 -11.54
CA ALA A 429 23.67 8.97 -12.36
C ALA A 429 23.11 8.91 -13.80
N GLY A 430 22.93 7.71 -14.34
CA GLY A 430 22.34 7.49 -15.67
C GLY A 430 20.84 7.77 -15.75
N LEU A 431 20.07 7.46 -14.70
CA LEU A 431 18.62 7.73 -14.63
C LEU A 431 18.30 9.23 -14.66
N ALA A 432 19.15 10.08 -14.09
CA ALA A 432 18.99 11.55 -14.14
C ALA A 432 19.02 12.11 -15.57
N GLN A 433 19.55 11.37 -16.55
CA GLN A 433 19.70 11.76 -17.96
C GLN A 433 18.65 11.10 -18.88
N ARG A 434 17.67 10.32 -18.35
CA ARG A 434 16.70 9.55 -19.16
C ARG A 434 15.31 10.19 -19.19
N PRO A 435 14.65 10.26 -20.39
CA PRO A 435 13.27 10.72 -20.50
C PRO A 435 12.21 9.73 -19.97
N SER A 436 12.50 8.42 -19.87
CA SER A 436 11.58 7.44 -19.27
C SER A 436 12.28 6.11 -18.92
N GLY A 437 12.06 5.64 -17.67
CA GLY A 437 12.62 4.39 -17.16
C GLY A 437 11.95 3.09 -17.66
N MET A 438 11.37 3.07 -18.86
CA MET A 438 10.61 1.93 -19.39
C MET A 438 11.46 0.67 -19.60
N GLY A 439 12.72 0.82 -20.02
CA GLY A 439 13.63 -0.31 -20.26
C GLY A 439 13.89 -1.17 -19.01
N LEU A 440 14.04 -0.55 -17.84
CA LEU A 440 14.23 -1.28 -16.57
C LEU A 440 12.98 -2.09 -16.22
N LYS A 441 11.81 -1.48 -16.32
CA LYS A 441 10.51 -2.16 -16.07
C LYS A 441 10.29 -3.33 -17.02
N ILE A 442 10.65 -3.18 -18.30
CA ILE A 442 10.57 -4.27 -19.28
C ILE A 442 11.52 -5.42 -18.91
N MET A 443 12.73 -5.12 -18.46
CA MET A 443 13.66 -6.15 -18.00
C MET A 443 13.15 -6.88 -16.75
N GLU A 444 12.60 -6.16 -15.78
CA GLU A 444 11.96 -6.76 -14.58
C GLU A 444 10.78 -7.67 -14.94
N TYR A 445 9.92 -7.20 -15.84
CA TYR A 445 8.81 -8.02 -16.30
C TYR A 445 9.27 -9.29 -17.03
N ARG A 446 10.25 -9.19 -17.94
CA ARG A 446 10.83 -10.36 -18.63
C ARG A 446 11.45 -11.35 -17.65
N ALA A 447 12.09 -10.86 -16.59
CA ALA A 447 12.64 -11.70 -15.52
C ALA A 447 11.53 -12.44 -14.77
N ARG A 448 10.42 -11.77 -14.46
CA ARG A 448 9.23 -12.39 -13.84
C ARG A 448 8.60 -13.48 -14.73
N MET A 449 8.52 -13.25 -16.03
CA MET A 449 8.02 -14.26 -16.98
C MET A 449 8.86 -15.55 -16.97
N LEU A 450 10.13 -15.46 -16.61
CA LEU A 450 11.02 -16.59 -16.41
C LEU A 450 10.90 -17.24 -15.01
N GLY A 451 9.99 -16.76 -14.15
CA GLY A 451 9.92 -17.13 -12.75
C GLY A 451 11.17 -16.73 -11.96
N GLY A 452 11.91 -15.74 -12.46
CA GLY A 452 13.16 -15.26 -11.90
C GLY A 452 13.05 -13.88 -11.27
N THR A 453 14.18 -13.46 -10.70
CA THR A 453 14.37 -12.11 -10.13
C THR A 453 15.51 -11.41 -10.88
N ILE A 454 15.43 -10.09 -10.99
CA ILE A 454 16.50 -9.25 -11.52
C ILE A 454 16.90 -8.23 -10.46
N ASN A 455 18.20 -8.10 -10.24
CA ASN A 455 18.78 -7.16 -9.29
C ASN A 455 19.67 -6.17 -10.05
N PHE A 456 19.58 -4.90 -9.65
CA PHE A 456 20.41 -3.82 -10.16
C PHE A 456 21.39 -3.42 -9.07
N GLU A 457 22.67 -3.67 -9.30
CA GLU A 457 23.75 -3.38 -8.38
C GLU A 457 24.58 -2.21 -8.94
N GLU A 458 25.09 -1.35 -8.09
CA GLU A 458 25.99 -0.26 -8.48
C GLU A 458 27.38 -0.48 -7.86
N PRO A 459 28.22 -1.37 -8.45
CA PRO A 459 29.62 -1.40 -8.10
C PRO A 459 30.27 -0.07 -8.51
N ASN A 460 31.27 0.38 -7.79
CA ASN A 460 31.98 1.62 -8.12
C ASN A 460 33.32 1.30 -8.80
N PRO A 461 33.49 1.59 -10.09
CA PRO A 461 32.53 2.23 -11.01
C PRO A 461 31.56 1.24 -11.66
N GLY A 462 30.42 1.75 -12.14
CA GLY A 462 29.56 1.08 -13.11
C GLY A 462 28.23 0.57 -12.60
N THR A 463 27.58 -0.26 -13.42
CA THR A 463 26.32 -0.94 -13.11
C THR A 463 26.48 -2.44 -13.35
N ARG A 464 25.87 -3.27 -12.49
CA ARG A 464 25.74 -4.70 -12.70
C ARG A 464 24.27 -5.10 -12.61
N ILE A 465 23.76 -5.71 -13.67
CA ILE A 465 22.43 -6.27 -13.76
C ILE A 465 22.56 -7.79 -13.62
N VAL A 466 21.89 -8.37 -12.62
CA VAL A 466 21.94 -9.80 -12.33
C VAL A 466 20.55 -10.39 -12.37
N LEU A 467 20.26 -11.21 -13.37
CA LEU A 467 19.05 -12.02 -13.44
C LEU A 467 19.34 -13.41 -12.88
N SER A 468 18.46 -13.91 -12.04
CA SER A 468 18.50 -15.29 -11.51
C SER A 468 17.14 -15.95 -11.68
N ALA A 469 17.08 -17.07 -12.42
CA ALA A 469 15.83 -17.79 -12.68
C ALA A 469 15.96 -19.29 -12.40
N PRO A 470 14.89 -19.98 -11.93
CA PRO A 470 14.90 -21.40 -11.67
C PRO A 470 15.05 -22.20 -12.98
N LEU A 471 16.08 -23.03 -13.08
CA LEU A 471 16.42 -23.73 -14.30
C LEU A 471 15.33 -24.70 -14.77
N HIS A 472 14.56 -25.27 -13.85
CA HIS A 472 13.48 -26.22 -14.19
C HIS A 472 12.31 -25.59 -14.96
N LEU A 473 12.09 -24.28 -14.79
CA LEU A 473 11.06 -23.53 -15.52
C LEU A 473 11.50 -23.17 -16.94
N LEU A 474 12.81 -23.08 -17.19
CA LEU A 474 13.40 -22.63 -18.44
C LEU A 474 13.68 -23.73 -19.45
N ARG A 475 13.54 -25.01 -19.06
CA ARG A 475 13.88 -26.18 -19.87
C ARG A 475 12.75 -26.59 -20.81
N THR A 476 13.13 -27.12 -21.99
CA THR A 476 12.18 -27.74 -22.92
C THR A 476 11.49 -28.95 -22.29
N SER A 477 10.24 -29.21 -22.72
CA SER A 477 9.45 -30.35 -22.23
C SER A 477 10.13 -31.72 -22.46
N LYS A 478 11.01 -31.84 -23.46
CA LYS A 478 11.81 -33.05 -23.70
C LYS A 478 12.79 -33.38 -22.57
N ASP A 479 13.34 -32.37 -21.92
CA ASP A 479 14.29 -32.53 -20.81
C ASP A 479 13.59 -32.77 -19.45
N LYS A 480 12.31 -32.36 -19.36
CA LYS A 480 11.45 -32.65 -18.18
C LYS A 480 11.13 -34.15 -18.08
N LEU A 481 10.90 -34.82 -19.22
CA LEU A 481 10.60 -36.27 -19.29
C LEU A 481 11.82 -37.16 -19.02
N ARG A 482 13.05 -36.73 -19.36
CA ARG A 482 14.29 -37.53 -19.15
C ARG A 482 14.74 -37.68 -17.68
N ARG A 483 14.18 -36.94 -16.74
CA ARG A 483 14.50 -37.03 -15.30
C ARG A 483 13.37 -37.62 -14.45
N ALA A 484 12.21 -37.92 -15.06
CA ALA A 484 11.09 -38.60 -14.41
C ALA A 484 11.10 -40.13 -14.68
N VAL A 485 12.09 -40.65 -15.41
CA VAL A 485 12.48 -42.05 -15.57
C VAL A 485 13.88 -42.21 -14.93
#